data_9e3d91fa8448254961a5f9b0871f49ba
#
_entry.id   9e3d91fa8448254961a5f9b0871f49ba
#
_cell.length_a   1.000
_cell.length_b   1.000
_cell.length_c   1.000
_cell.angle_alpha   90.00
_cell.angle_beta   90.00
_cell.angle_gamma   90.00
#
_symmetry.space_group_name_H-M   'P 1'
#
loop_
_entity.id
_entity.type
_entity.pdbx_description
1 polymer ?
#
loop_
_entity_poly.entity_id
_entity_poly.type
_entity_poly.pdbx_seq_one_letter_code
_entity_poly.pdbx_strand_id
1 'polypeptide(L)'
;MSNKYAAQLYCFSSLKADDFEEKIAKLAEAGYEGIEFCGGFDMEPEKLKAVMAKYNLAIVSWHTGIERFYDAEFDASVAYLNAIGCKSAVVPGLPGELSGDAENLKKTAALFNDLSEKLKPYGIKLGYHNHWWEFVKYEDGTAPFDVFFDNTNFDITCQVDIGHALNGRQMTLAEIFSRYKGRFNYVHLKPYSLTLGAEDHGKGYQTYVGEDEIPWKEVLTTLKADGSTKWYIVELEYSGEKGPIKVLSDAIVYLKELEKTL
;
A
#
# COMPACT_ATOMS: atom_id res chain seq x y z
N MET A 1 18.24 -12.02 3.96
CA MET A 1 17.47 -12.14 2.70
C MET A 1 17.33 -10.74 2.14
N SER A 2 17.40 -10.56 0.82
CA SER A 2 17.11 -9.26 0.17
C SER A 2 15.64 -8.90 0.37
N ASN A 3 15.34 -7.61 0.42
CA ASN A 3 13.98 -7.11 0.43
C ASN A 3 13.28 -7.47 -0.90
N LYS A 4 11.96 -7.73 -0.83
CA LYS A 4 11.14 -7.95 -2.02
C LYS A 4 10.41 -6.67 -2.38
N TYR A 5 10.51 -6.27 -3.63
CA TYR A 5 9.90 -5.05 -4.14
C TYR A 5 8.74 -5.34 -5.08
N ALA A 6 7.65 -4.62 -4.88
CA ALA A 6 6.48 -4.65 -5.75
C ALA A 6 6.14 -3.25 -6.26
N ALA A 7 5.42 -3.19 -7.37
CA ALA A 7 4.86 -1.95 -7.89
C ALA A 7 3.34 -1.94 -7.67
N GLN A 8 2.83 -0.80 -7.20
CA GLN A 8 1.40 -0.53 -7.13
C GLN A 8 0.92 0.00 -8.48
N LEU A 9 -0.21 -0.52 -8.99
CA LEU A 9 -0.68 -0.19 -10.33
C LEU A 9 -1.53 1.08 -10.43
N TYR A 10 -1.75 1.80 -9.34
CA TYR A 10 -2.55 3.04 -9.33
C TYR A 10 -2.08 4.08 -10.36
N CYS A 11 -0.76 4.20 -10.53
CA CYS A 11 -0.16 5.14 -11.50
C CYS A 11 -0.52 4.85 -12.97
N PHE A 12 -1.12 3.68 -13.24
CA PHE A 12 -1.66 3.33 -14.56
C PHE A 12 -3.19 3.48 -14.58
N SER A 13 -3.72 4.62 -14.19
CA SER A 13 -5.12 4.95 -13.94
C SER A 13 -6.14 4.54 -15.04
N SER A 14 -5.67 4.07 -16.17
CA SER A 14 -6.46 3.53 -17.26
C SER A 14 -5.89 2.22 -17.80
N LEU A 15 -5.44 1.34 -16.90
CA LEU A 15 -4.88 0.05 -17.29
C LEU A 15 -5.92 -0.79 -18.03
N LYS A 16 -5.82 -0.81 -19.35
CA LYS A 16 -6.66 -1.67 -20.19
C LYS A 16 -6.06 -3.06 -20.26
N ALA A 17 -6.92 -4.07 -20.42
CA ALA A 17 -6.50 -5.45 -20.59
C ALA A 17 -5.48 -5.66 -21.73
N ASP A 18 -5.56 -4.85 -22.78
CA ASP A 18 -4.65 -4.92 -23.93
C ASP A 18 -3.23 -4.42 -23.62
N ASP A 19 -3.09 -3.45 -22.70
CA ASP A 19 -1.79 -2.88 -22.32
C ASP A 19 -1.18 -3.58 -21.09
N PHE A 20 -1.93 -4.42 -20.41
CA PHE A 20 -1.55 -5.00 -19.13
C PHE A 20 -0.27 -5.81 -19.25
N GLU A 21 -0.20 -6.75 -20.17
CA GLU A 21 0.95 -7.64 -20.30
C GLU A 21 2.24 -6.87 -20.64
N GLU A 22 2.16 -5.85 -21.49
CA GLU A 22 3.32 -5.00 -21.81
C GLU A 22 3.86 -4.27 -20.56
N LYS A 23 2.96 -3.70 -19.75
CA LYS A 23 3.35 -2.99 -18.52
C LYS A 23 3.95 -3.95 -17.50
N ILE A 24 3.35 -5.14 -17.32
CA ILE A 24 3.88 -6.17 -16.44
C ILE A 24 5.27 -6.64 -16.89
N ALA A 25 5.49 -6.83 -18.20
CA ALA A 25 6.79 -7.18 -18.75
C ALA A 25 7.87 -6.13 -18.40
N LYS A 26 7.54 -4.85 -18.57
CA LYS A 26 8.46 -3.74 -18.27
C LYS A 26 8.77 -3.63 -16.77
N LEU A 27 7.80 -3.88 -15.89
CA LEU A 27 8.02 -3.89 -14.44
C LEU A 27 8.91 -5.07 -14.02
N ALA A 28 8.71 -6.24 -14.60
CA ALA A 28 9.59 -7.39 -14.37
C ALA A 28 11.03 -7.12 -14.86
N GLU A 29 11.19 -6.52 -16.06
CA GLU A 29 12.48 -6.12 -16.60
C GLU A 29 13.19 -5.07 -15.71
N ALA A 30 12.43 -4.13 -15.14
CA ALA A 30 12.95 -3.16 -14.18
C ALA A 30 13.44 -3.81 -12.87
N GLY A 31 13.02 -5.04 -12.59
CA GLY A 31 13.46 -5.82 -11.43
C GLY A 31 12.50 -5.87 -10.26
N TYR A 32 11.23 -5.53 -10.46
CA TYR A 32 10.17 -5.83 -9.50
C TYR A 32 9.93 -7.34 -9.40
N GLU A 33 9.51 -7.79 -8.24
CA GLU A 33 9.23 -9.21 -7.95
C GLU A 33 7.74 -9.47 -7.71
N GLY A 34 6.93 -8.41 -7.60
CA GLY A 34 5.50 -8.51 -7.38
C GLY A 34 4.73 -7.26 -7.80
N ILE A 35 3.43 -7.40 -7.77
CA ILE A 35 2.47 -6.35 -8.15
C ILE A 35 1.39 -6.27 -7.07
N GLU A 36 1.01 -5.05 -6.71
CA GLU A 36 -0.21 -4.75 -5.99
C GLU A 36 -1.24 -4.17 -6.97
N PHE A 37 -2.41 -4.80 -6.99
CA PHE A 37 -3.53 -4.35 -7.82
C PHE A 37 -4.33 -3.27 -7.11
N CYS A 38 -5.04 -2.42 -7.88
CA CYS A 38 -5.97 -1.43 -7.34
C CYS A 38 -7.29 -1.40 -8.13
N GLY A 39 -8.38 -1.15 -7.41
CA GLY A 39 -9.72 -1.04 -7.98
C GLY A 39 -10.32 -2.36 -8.46
N GLY A 40 -11.38 -2.25 -9.25
CA GLY A 40 -11.98 -3.39 -9.94
C GLY A 40 -11.11 -3.80 -11.12
N PHE A 41 -10.85 -5.07 -11.24
CA PHE A 41 -10.06 -5.63 -12.32
C PHE A 41 -10.90 -6.61 -13.13
N ASP A 42 -11.14 -6.28 -14.40
CA ASP A 42 -12.04 -7.04 -15.28
C ASP A 42 -11.33 -8.18 -16.05
N MET A 43 -10.13 -8.57 -15.60
CA MET A 43 -9.40 -9.66 -16.27
C MET A 43 -9.80 -11.01 -15.68
N GLU A 44 -10.07 -11.96 -16.57
CA GLU A 44 -10.31 -13.34 -16.18
C GLU A 44 -9.12 -13.89 -15.35
N PRO A 45 -9.38 -14.53 -14.20
CA PRO A 45 -8.35 -14.97 -13.26
C PRO A 45 -7.24 -15.80 -13.90
N GLU A 46 -7.58 -16.73 -14.80
CA GLU A 46 -6.59 -17.58 -15.46
C GLU A 46 -5.68 -16.81 -16.41
N LYS A 47 -6.21 -15.80 -17.11
CA LYS A 47 -5.41 -14.90 -17.95
C LYS A 47 -4.45 -14.07 -17.11
N LEU A 48 -4.94 -13.52 -16.00
CA LEU A 48 -4.12 -12.76 -15.05
C LEU A 48 -2.96 -13.62 -14.51
N LYS A 49 -3.25 -14.80 -14.00
CA LYS A 49 -2.26 -15.73 -13.48
C LYS A 49 -1.22 -16.12 -14.54
N ALA A 50 -1.68 -16.38 -15.77
CA ALA A 50 -0.78 -16.74 -16.86
C ALA A 50 0.23 -15.63 -17.17
N VAL A 51 -0.22 -14.37 -17.20
CA VAL A 51 0.68 -13.22 -17.39
C VAL A 51 1.65 -13.08 -16.22
N MET A 52 1.17 -13.13 -14.98
CA MET A 52 2.03 -13.01 -13.80
C MET A 52 3.07 -14.14 -13.74
N ALA A 53 2.67 -15.37 -14.04
CA ALA A 53 3.57 -16.53 -14.08
C ALA A 53 4.62 -16.41 -15.21
N LYS A 54 4.22 -15.93 -16.40
CA LYS A 54 5.12 -15.72 -17.54
C LYS A 54 6.29 -14.82 -17.18
N TYR A 55 6.06 -13.77 -16.38
CA TYR A 55 7.08 -12.81 -15.97
C TYR A 55 7.62 -13.06 -14.56
N ASN A 56 7.25 -14.16 -13.92
CA ASN A 56 7.68 -14.55 -12.57
C ASN A 56 7.41 -13.46 -11.51
N LEU A 57 6.24 -12.81 -11.59
CA LEU A 57 5.81 -11.78 -10.64
C LEU A 57 4.77 -12.33 -9.68
N ALA A 58 4.91 -12.05 -8.39
CA ALA A 58 3.91 -12.37 -7.39
C ALA A 58 2.72 -11.42 -7.46
N ILE A 59 1.51 -11.94 -7.19
CA ILE A 59 0.34 -11.11 -6.84
C ILE A 59 0.42 -10.85 -5.34
N VAL A 60 0.79 -9.62 -4.96
CA VAL A 60 1.12 -9.29 -3.58
C VAL A 60 -0.12 -9.01 -2.76
N SER A 61 -0.96 -8.13 -3.25
CA SER A 61 -2.16 -7.64 -2.57
C SER A 61 -3.13 -7.00 -3.57
N TRP A 62 -4.33 -6.77 -3.12
CA TRP A 62 -5.37 -6.11 -3.89
C TRP A 62 -5.93 -4.93 -3.10
N HIS A 63 -5.69 -3.71 -3.58
CA HIS A 63 -6.34 -2.50 -3.10
C HIS A 63 -7.78 -2.46 -3.61
N THR A 64 -8.74 -2.57 -2.71
CA THR A 64 -10.16 -2.59 -3.04
C THR A 64 -11.00 -1.94 -1.95
N GLY A 65 -12.18 -1.46 -2.32
CA GLY A 65 -13.11 -0.88 -1.36
C GLY A 65 -13.65 -1.90 -0.38
N ILE A 66 -14.00 -1.42 0.82
CA ILE A 66 -14.54 -2.27 1.90
C ILE A 66 -15.89 -2.92 1.53
N GLU A 67 -16.66 -2.28 0.64
CA GLU A 67 -17.94 -2.78 0.13
C GLU A 67 -17.83 -4.14 -0.56
N ARG A 68 -16.65 -4.47 -1.09
CA ARG A 68 -16.37 -5.79 -1.69
C ARG A 68 -16.41 -6.94 -0.69
N PHE A 69 -16.45 -6.64 0.60
CA PHE A 69 -16.51 -7.65 1.66
C PHE A 69 -17.84 -7.64 2.41
N TYR A 70 -18.89 -7.03 1.81
CA TYR A 70 -20.25 -7.05 2.35
C TYR A 70 -21.15 -7.97 1.54
N ASP A 71 -22.09 -8.59 2.23
CA ASP A 71 -23.25 -9.32 1.67
C ASP A 71 -22.94 -10.13 0.39
N ALA A 72 -23.59 -9.78 -0.72
CA ALA A 72 -23.49 -10.51 -1.98
C ALA A 72 -22.10 -10.41 -2.67
N GLU A 73 -21.32 -9.36 -2.37
CA GLU A 73 -19.98 -9.16 -2.95
C GLU A 73 -18.92 -10.02 -2.24
N PHE A 74 -19.16 -10.42 -1.00
CA PHE A 74 -18.17 -11.17 -0.21
C PHE A 74 -17.71 -12.46 -0.90
N ASP A 75 -18.66 -13.31 -1.27
CA ASP A 75 -18.35 -14.62 -1.89
C ASP A 75 -17.65 -14.45 -3.24
N ALA A 76 -18.08 -13.48 -4.04
CA ALA A 76 -17.47 -13.17 -5.33
C ALA A 76 -16.02 -12.67 -5.16
N SER A 77 -15.79 -11.77 -4.20
CA SER A 77 -14.45 -11.23 -3.89
C SER A 77 -13.51 -12.32 -3.37
N VAL A 78 -13.97 -13.17 -2.47
CA VAL A 78 -13.21 -14.32 -1.95
C VAL A 78 -12.88 -15.31 -3.07
N ALA A 79 -13.86 -15.63 -3.91
CA ALA A 79 -13.67 -16.54 -5.05
C ALA A 79 -12.62 -15.98 -6.03
N TYR A 80 -12.71 -14.68 -6.37
CA TYR A 80 -11.77 -14.01 -7.24
C TYR A 80 -10.35 -14.00 -6.67
N LEU A 81 -10.18 -13.56 -5.41
CA LEU A 81 -8.88 -13.55 -4.73
C LEU A 81 -8.23 -14.94 -4.68
N ASN A 82 -9.01 -15.97 -4.39
CA ASN A 82 -8.52 -17.35 -4.41
C ASN A 82 -8.16 -17.82 -5.81
N ALA A 83 -8.96 -17.48 -6.82
CA ALA A 83 -8.71 -17.84 -8.21
C ALA A 83 -7.39 -17.26 -8.73
N ILE A 84 -7.08 -15.98 -8.40
CA ILE A 84 -5.81 -15.34 -8.76
C ILE A 84 -4.65 -15.71 -7.82
N GLY A 85 -4.92 -16.40 -6.71
CA GLY A 85 -3.90 -16.76 -5.72
C GLY A 85 -3.46 -15.60 -4.80
N CYS A 86 -4.21 -14.50 -4.77
CA CYS A 86 -3.95 -13.36 -3.88
C CYS A 86 -4.46 -13.67 -2.46
N LYS A 87 -3.60 -13.49 -1.47
CA LYS A 87 -3.93 -13.77 -0.06
C LYS A 87 -3.94 -12.52 0.82
N SER A 88 -3.99 -11.35 0.21
CA SER A 88 -4.07 -10.08 0.93
C SER A 88 -5.00 -9.11 0.23
N ALA A 89 -5.99 -8.61 0.95
CA ALA A 89 -6.86 -7.53 0.53
C ALA A 89 -6.61 -6.32 1.43
N VAL A 90 -6.42 -5.16 0.84
CA VAL A 90 -6.13 -3.92 1.56
C VAL A 90 -7.15 -2.87 1.16
N VAL A 91 -7.78 -2.25 2.15
CA VAL A 91 -8.71 -1.14 1.94
C VAL A 91 -7.91 0.16 1.92
N PRO A 92 -7.85 0.88 0.78
CA PRO A 92 -7.02 2.08 0.66
C PRO A 92 -7.73 3.37 1.08
N GLY A 93 -8.94 3.28 1.60
CA GLY A 93 -9.71 4.45 2.01
C GLY A 93 -11.09 4.06 2.50
N LEU A 94 -11.71 4.95 3.25
CA LEU A 94 -13.01 4.74 3.87
C LEU A 94 -13.98 5.86 3.47
N PRO A 95 -15.26 5.54 3.22
CA PRO A 95 -16.30 6.55 3.12
C PRO A 95 -16.37 7.41 4.39
N GLY A 96 -16.83 8.66 4.26
CA GLY A 96 -16.87 9.61 5.37
C GLY A 96 -17.69 9.14 6.58
N GLU A 97 -18.74 8.35 6.35
CA GLU A 97 -19.53 7.73 7.41
C GLU A 97 -18.77 6.69 8.25
N LEU A 98 -17.67 6.16 7.70
CA LEU A 98 -16.80 5.18 8.38
C LEU A 98 -15.53 5.80 8.97
N SER A 99 -15.20 7.05 8.60
CA SER A 99 -13.93 7.71 8.96
C SER A 99 -14.06 9.12 9.51
N GLY A 100 -15.27 9.69 9.55
CA GLY A 100 -15.50 11.12 9.82
C GLY A 100 -15.10 11.60 11.22
N ASP A 101 -15.07 10.72 12.21
CA ASP A 101 -14.65 11.02 13.59
C ASP A 101 -14.09 9.78 14.31
N ALA A 102 -13.61 9.98 15.55
CA ALA A 102 -13.02 8.92 16.35
C ALA A 102 -14.01 7.78 16.67
N GLU A 103 -15.30 8.07 16.88
CA GLU A 103 -16.28 7.04 17.18
C GLU A 103 -16.63 6.20 15.95
N ASN A 104 -16.68 6.82 14.78
CA ASN A 104 -16.85 6.11 13.51
C ASN A 104 -15.64 5.22 13.23
N LEU A 105 -14.40 5.71 13.44
CA LEU A 105 -13.20 4.91 13.28
C LEU A 105 -13.14 3.71 14.22
N LYS A 106 -13.59 3.82 15.48
CA LYS A 106 -13.68 2.67 16.40
C LYS A 106 -14.69 1.63 15.90
N LYS A 107 -15.85 2.07 15.41
CA LYS A 107 -16.85 1.16 14.80
C LYS A 107 -16.29 0.49 13.55
N THR A 108 -15.56 1.24 12.75
CA THR A 108 -14.90 0.71 11.55
C THR A 108 -13.79 -0.28 11.90
N ALA A 109 -13.01 -0.03 12.95
CA ALA A 109 -12.04 -0.99 13.46
C ALA A 109 -12.70 -2.31 13.90
N ALA A 110 -13.84 -2.24 14.60
CA ALA A 110 -14.62 -3.42 14.95
C ALA A 110 -15.14 -4.17 13.70
N LEU A 111 -15.62 -3.45 12.69
CA LEU A 111 -16.02 -4.03 11.41
C LEU A 111 -14.83 -4.74 10.71
N PHE A 112 -13.63 -4.14 10.71
CA PHE A 112 -12.43 -4.78 10.16
C PHE A 112 -12.08 -6.08 10.91
N ASN A 113 -12.23 -6.09 12.23
CA ASN A 113 -12.02 -7.29 13.04
C ASN A 113 -12.98 -8.41 12.63
N ASP A 114 -14.27 -8.11 12.48
CA ASP A 114 -15.30 -9.07 12.06
C ASP A 114 -15.04 -9.60 10.63
N LEU A 115 -14.68 -8.71 9.70
CA LEU A 115 -14.34 -9.07 8.33
C LEU A 115 -13.06 -9.92 8.27
N SER A 116 -12.05 -9.60 9.07
CA SER A 116 -10.83 -10.39 9.17
C SER A 116 -11.12 -11.82 9.61
N GLU A 117 -11.98 -12.00 10.64
CA GLU A 117 -12.38 -13.34 11.09
C GLU A 117 -13.17 -14.10 10.00
N LYS A 118 -14.04 -13.42 9.23
CA LYS A 118 -14.75 -14.03 8.09
C LYS A 118 -13.81 -14.44 6.95
N LEU A 119 -12.73 -13.69 6.70
CA LEU A 119 -11.75 -13.96 5.65
C LEU A 119 -10.72 -15.05 6.03
N LYS A 120 -10.52 -15.27 7.32
CA LYS A 120 -9.54 -16.22 7.87
C LYS A 120 -9.66 -17.65 7.36
N PRO A 121 -10.87 -18.26 7.24
CA PRO A 121 -11.04 -19.61 6.68
C PRO A 121 -10.55 -19.76 5.23
N TYR A 122 -10.49 -18.66 4.49
CA TYR A 122 -10.02 -18.62 3.11
C TYR A 122 -8.53 -18.31 2.99
N GLY A 123 -7.86 -18.09 4.12
CA GLY A 123 -6.45 -17.72 4.19
C GLY A 123 -6.16 -16.34 3.63
N ILE A 124 -7.16 -15.45 3.59
CA ILE A 124 -7.04 -14.06 3.12
C ILE A 124 -6.85 -13.14 4.33
N LYS A 125 -5.84 -12.31 4.30
CA LYS A 125 -5.59 -11.26 5.29
C LYS A 125 -6.21 -9.96 4.86
N LEU A 126 -6.83 -9.27 5.81
CA LEU A 126 -7.32 -7.91 5.62
C LEU A 126 -6.28 -6.91 6.09
N GLY A 127 -6.17 -5.79 5.40
CA GLY A 127 -5.33 -4.65 5.77
C GLY A 127 -6.01 -3.32 5.52
N TYR A 128 -5.41 -2.29 6.08
CA TYR A 128 -5.79 -0.91 5.83
C TYR A 128 -4.57 -0.10 5.40
N HIS A 129 -4.73 0.69 4.35
CA HIS A 129 -3.74 1.62 3.83
C HIS A 129 -4.17 3.04 4.15
N ASN A 130 -3.27 3.79 4.76
CA ASN A 130 -3.51 5.16 5.17
C ASN A 130 -3.28 6.17 4.04
N HIS A 131 -3.91 7.34 4.23
CA HIS A 131 -3.58 8.57 3.54
C HIS A 131 -2.97 9.59 4.51
N TRP A 132 -2.86 10.84 4.12
CA TRP A 132 -2.23 11.88 4.92
C TRP A 132 -3.10 12.34 6.11
N TRP A 133 -4.43 12.34 5.95
CA TRP A 133 -5.36 12.87 6.93
C TRP A 133 -5.40 12.03 8.22
N GLU A 134 -5.11 10.76 8.17
CA GLU A 134 -5.06 9.89 9.35
C GLU A 134 -3.94 10.29 10.32
N PHE A 135 -2.95 11.02 9.85
CA PHE A 135 -1.85 11.53 10.68
C PHE A 135 -2.05 12.97 11.15
N VAL A 136 -3.20 13.59 10.83
CA VAL A 136 -3.60 14.90 11.37
C VAL A 136 -4.39 14.70 12.66
N LYS A 137 -3.83 15.14 13.77
CA LYS A 137 -4.40 14.91 15.10
C LYS A 137 -5.70 15.69 15.33
N TYR A 138 -6.62 15.07 16.04
CA TYR A 138 -7.78 15.73 16.60
C TYR A 138 -7.38 16.77 17.67
N GLU A 139 -8.35 17.58 18.15
CA GLU A 139 -8.11 18.60 19.18
C GLU A 139 -7.58 18.01 20.51
N ASP A 140 -7.93 16.77 20.82
CA ASP A 140 -7.45 16.05 22.00
C ASP A 140 -6.03 15.47 21.86
N GLY A 141 -5.40 15.66 20.70
CA GLY A 141 -4.05 15.18 20.38
C GLY A 141 -3.96 13.74 19.90
N THR A 142 -5.09 13.00 19.78
CA THR A 142 -5.10 11.67 19.19
C THR A 142 -5.11 11.73 17.66
N ALA A 143 -4.43 10.78 17.00
CA ALA A 143 -4.45 10.70 15.54
C ALA A 143 -5.53 9.70 15.08
N PRO A 144 -6.27 9.98 13.99
CA PRO A 144 -7.16 9.00 13.37
C PRO A 144 -6.51 7.64 13.13
N PHE A 145 -5.26 7.63 12.69
CA PHE A 145 -4.44 6.43 12.52
C PHE A 145 -4.35 5.59 13.80
N ASP A 146 -4.05 6.25 14.93
CA ASP A 146 -3.97 5.59 16.23
C ASP A 146 -5.34 5.08 16.67
N VAL A 147 -6.40 5.90 16.52
CA VAL A 147 -7.77 5.49 16.88
C VAL A 147 -8.16 4.21 16.14
N PHE A 148 -7.83 4.09 14.85
CA PHE A 148 -8.15 2.91 14.07
C PHE A 148 -7.30 1.70 14.49
N PHE A 149 -5.96 1.81 14.44
CA PHE A 149 -5.08 0.66 14.65
C PHE A 149 -5.01 0.16 16.10
N ASP A 150 -5.25 1.02 17.10
CA ASP A 150 -5.35 0.60 18.51
C ASP A 150 -6.60 -0.22 18.79
N ASN A 151 -7.64 -0.09 17.96
CA ASN A 151 -8.91 -0.83 18.10
C ASN A 151 -9.03 -2.00 17.11
N THR A 152 -7.99 -2.29 16.29
CA THR A 152 -7.96 -3.44 15.40
C THR A 152 -7.15 -4.59 15.96
N ASN A 153 -7.53 -5.83 15.59
CA ASN A 153 -6.77 -7.02 15.90
C ASN A 153 -5.36 -6.94 15.30
N PHE A 154 -4.39 -7.59 15.95
CA PHE A 154 -2.97 -7.53 15.54
C PHE A 154 -2.72 -8.10 14.14
N ASP A 155 -3.52 -9.04 13.68
CA ASP A 155 -3.40 -9.70 12.37
C ASP A 155 -3.92 -8.85 11.19
N ILE A 156 -4.63 -7.75 11.48
CA ILE A 156 -4.97 -6.74 10.45
C ILE A 156 -3.69 -6.00 10.05
N THR A 157 -3.36 -6.11 8.78
CA THR A 157 -2.14 -5.50 8.23
C THR A 157 -2.21 -3.98 8.28
N CYS A 158 -1.23 -3.37 8.93
CA CYS A 158 -0.96 -1.95 8.84
C CYS A 158 -0.09 -1.71 7.59
N GLN A 159 -0.73 -1.36 6.47
CA GLN A 159 0.00 -0.99 5.26
C GLN A 159 0.30 0.50 5.31
N VAL A 160 1.39 0.85 5.98
CA VAL A 160 1.78 2.25 6.11
C VAL A 160 2.33 2.77 4.78
N ASP A 161 1.82 3.94 4.36
CA ASP A 161 2.35 4.73 3.27
C ASP A 161 3.24 5.84 3.85
N ILE A 162 4.52 5.80 3.49
CA ILE A 162 5.55 6.70 4.03
C ILE A 162 5.34 8.15 3.57
N GLY A 163 4.99 8.35 2.30
CA GLY A 163 4.76 9.68 1.75
C GLY A 163 3.52 10.35 2.34
N HIS A 164 2.45 9.60 2.52
CA HIS A 164 1.24 10.09 3.19
C HIS A 164 1.50 10.40 4.66
N ALA A 165 2.25 9.55 5.37
CA ALA A 165 2.62 9.82 6.75
C ALA A 165 3.44 11.12 6.88
N LEU A 166 4.37 11.34 5.96
CA LEU A 166 5.16 12.57 5.94
C LEU A 166 4.30 13.80 5.61
N ASN A 167 3.34 13.67 4.70
CA ASN A 167 2.39 14.75 4.36
C ASN A 167 1.49 15.15 5.54
N GLY A 168 1.08 14.22 6.39
CA GLY A 168 0.26 14.51 7.58
C GLY A 168 0.94 15.35 8.64
N ARG A 169 2.28 15.35 8.70
CA ARG A 169 3.18 16.25 9.47
C ARG A 169 3.05 16.22 11.00
N GLN A 170 2.09 15.52 11.58
CA GLN A 170 1.84 15.55 13.03
C GLN A 170 2.23 14.26 13.75
N MET A 171 2.69 13.25 13.01
CA MET A 171 3.33 12.05 13.53
C MET A 171 4.65 11.80 12.80
N THR A 172 5.66 11.36 13.54
CA THR A 172 6.92 10.97 12.94
C THR A 172 6.91 9.49 12.54
N LEU A 173 7.70 9.12 11.53
CA LEU A 173 7.86 7.71 11.13
C LEU A 173 8.39 6.86 12.29
N ALA A 174 9.25 7.42 13.15
CA ALA A 174 9.77 6.73 14.33
C ALA A 174 8.65 6.39 15.34
N GLU A 175 7.71 7.31 15.59
CA GLU A 175 6.53 7.06 16.44
C GLU A 175 5.67 5.94 15.85
N ILE A 176 5.37 6.00 14.55
CA ILE A 176 4.54 5.00 13.86
C ILE A 176 5.21 3.62 13.93
N PHE A 177 6.49 3.51 13.56
CA PHE A 177 7.21 2.23 13.53
C PHE A 177 7.39 1.63 14.93
N SER A 178 7.60 2.46 15.95
CA SER A 178 7.70 1.99 17.33
C SER A 178 6.37 1.45 17.87
N ARG A 179 5.26 2.16 17.58
CA ARG A 179 3.94 1.83 18.14
C ARG A 179 3.33 0.57 17.53
N TYR A 180 3.45 0.41 16.21
CA TYR A 180 2.80 -0.68 15.48
C TYR A 180 3.77 -1.78 15.02
N LYS A 181 4.86 -1.93 15.74
CA LYS A 181 5.88 -2.95 15.48
C LYS A 181 5.28 -4.34 15.24
N GLY A 182 5.75 -5.02 14.20
CA GLY A 182 5.28 -6.36 13.84
C GLY A 182 4.05 -6.40 12.92
N ARG A 183 3.45 -5.25 12.58
CA ARG A 183 2.23 -5.16 11.75
C ARG A 183 2.48 -4.68 10.31
N PHE A 184 3.72 -4.32 9.95
CA PHE A 184 4.08 -3.72 8.65
C PHE A 184 4.36 -4.79 7.59
N ASN A 185 3.42 -5.70 7.33
CA ASN A 185 3.64 -6.78 6.36
C ASN A 185 3.86 -6.24 4.93
N TYR A 186 3.25 -5.12 4.61
CA TYR A 186 3.35 -4.38 3.35
C TYR A 186 3.57 -2.91 3.67
N VAL A 187 4.54 -2.27 3.01
CA VAL A 187 4.85 -0.85 3.22
C VAL A 187 4.91 -0.16 1.88
N HIS A 188 4.20 0.96 1.76
CA HIS A 188 4.24 1.79 0.58
C HIS A 188 5.40 2.77 0.64
N LEU A 189 6.26 2.66 -0.35
CA LEU A 189 7.37 3.58 -0.59
C LEU A 189 6.91 4.64 -1.60
N LYS A 190 6.10 5.58 -1.12
CA LYS A 190 5.61 6.73 -1.88
C LYS A 190 6.51 7.93 -1.60
N PRO A 191 7.06 8.59 -2.64
CA PRO A 191 7.88 9.78 -2.44
C PRO A 191 7.02 10.97 -2.01
N TYR A 192 7.60 11.86 -1.20
CA TYR A 192 6.98 13.12 -0.81
C TYR A 192 8.04 14.17 -0.49
N SER A 193 7.90 15.36 -1.07
CA SER A 193 8.75 16.53 -0.76
C SER A 193 8.04 17.49 0.17
N LEU A 194 8.60 17.69 1.35
CA LEU A 194 8.14 18.70 2.31
C LEU A 194 8.30 20.12 1.75
N THR A 195 9.34 20.35 0.98
CA THR A 195 9.63 21.64 0.34
C THR A 195 8.57 21.97 -0.71
N LEU A 196 8.27 21.06 -1.64
CA LEU A 196 7.23 21.27 -2.64
C LEU A 196 5.83 21.33 -2.02
N GLY A 197 5.58 20.55 -0.98
CA GLY A 197 4.32 20.50 -0.25
C GLY A 197 4.15 21.60 0.80
N ALA A 198 5.05 22.58 0.90
CA ALA A 198 5.00 23.60 1.96
C ALA A 198 3.75 24.48 1.90
N GLU A 199 3.38 24.92 0.69
CA GLU A 199 2.20 25.77 0.46
C GLU A 199 0.99 25.00 -0.05
N ASP A 200 1.23 23.89 -0.75
CA ASP A 200 0.20 23.02 -1.35
C ASP A 200 0.60 21.56 -1.15
N HIS A 201 -0.08 20.90 -0.23
CA HIS A 201 0.18 19.50 0.12
C HIS A 201 0.18 18.57 -1.10
N GLY A 202 -0.66 18.81 -2.10
CA GLY A 202 -0.73 18.03 -3.33
C GLY A 202 0.54 18.10 -4.16
N LYS A 203 1.24 19.25 -4.15
CA LYS A 203 2.50 19.41 -4.87
C LYS A 203 3.64 18.61 -4.26
N GLY A 204 3.57 18.28 -2.98
CA GLY A 204 4.56 17.45 -2.32
C GLY A 204 4.73 16.07 -2.95
N TYR A 205 3.73 15.56 -3.67
CA TYR A 205 3.82 14.31 -4.42
C TYR A 205 4.50 14.45 -5.79
N GLN A 206 4.78 15.68 -6.26
CA GLN A 206 5.43 15.93 -7.54
C GLN A 206 6.96 15.76 -7.45
N THR A 207 7.36 14.63 -6.91
CA THR A 207 8.76 14.23 -6.72
C THR A 207 8.93 12.74 -7.00
N TYR A 208 10.15 12.22 -6.86
CA TYR A 208 10.48 10.83 -7.13
C TYR A 208 11.26 10.23 -5.96
N VAL A 209 11.19 8.91 -5.81
CA VAL A 209 11.97 8.19 -4.79
C VAL A 209 13.47 8.47 -4.97
N GLY A 210 14.08 9.01 -3.92
CA GLY A 210 15.49 9.43 -3.93
C GLY A 210 15.76 10.87 -4.38
N GLU A 211 14.72 11.57 -4.86
CA GLU A 211 14.75 13.01 -5.15
C GLU A 211 13.88 13.81 -4.15
N ASP A 212 13.34 13.11 -3.15
CA ASP A 212 12.50 13.62 -2.05
C ASP A 212 13.31 13.81 -0.74
N GLU A 213 12.64 14.27 0.32
CA GLU A 213 13.27 14.43 1.64
C GLU A 213 13.05 13.25 2.59
N ILE A 214 12.54 12.12 2.10
CA ILE A 214 12.36 10.93 2.94
C ILE A 214 13.72 10.28 3.23
N PRO A 215 14.06 9.99 4.50
CA PRO A 215 15.31 9.35 4.87
C PRO A 215 15.24 7.84 4.57
N TRP A 216 15.21 7.47 3.30
CA TRP A 216 14.98 6.09 2.84
C TRP A 216 15.90 5.06 3.47
N LYS A 217 17.17 5.41 3.71
CA LYS A 217 18.11 4.51 4.39
C LYS A 217 17.66 4.17 5.80
N GLU A 218 17.21 5.16 6.55
CA GLU A 218 16.72 5.00 7.92
C GLU A 218 15.41 4.21 7.93
N VAL A 219 14.49 4.54 7.02
CA VAL A 219 13.21 3.82 6.84
C VAL A 219 13.46 2.33 6.57
N LEU A 220 14.27 1.99 5.57
CA LEU A 220 14.55 0.60 5.22
C LEU A 220 15.29 -0.14 6.35
N THR A 221 16.23 0.53 7.03
CA THR A 221 16.93 -0.06 8.19
C THR A 221 15.96 -0.41 9.31
N THR A 222 15.04 0.52 9.65
CA THR A 222 14.05 0.33 10.71
C THR A 222 13.08 -0.81 10.38
N LEU A 223 12.53 -0.84 9.18
CA LEU A 223 11.62 -1.89 8.74
C LEU A 223 12.30 -3.26 8.65
N LYS A 224 13.56 -3.30 8.22
CA LYS A 224 14.36 -4.53 8.21
C LYS A 224 14.63 -5.05 9.62
N ALA A 225 14.89 -4.17 10.57
CA ALA A 225 15.07 -4.53 11.98
C ALA A 225 13.76 -4.96 12.66
N ASP A 226 12.61 -4.41 12.24
CA ASP A 226 11.28 -4.87 12.66
C ASP A 226 11.00 -6.31 12.20
N GLY A 227 11.39 -6.66 10.99
CA GLY A 227 11.33 -8.01 10.43
C GLY A 227 9.94 -8.49 10.01
N SER A 228 8.88 -7.68 10.14
CA SER A 228 7.51 -8.04 9.71
C SER A 228 7.26 -7.77 8.24
N THR A 229 8.01 -6.85 7.63
CA THR A 229 7.82 -6.42 6.25
C THR A 229 8.20 -7.53 5.28
N LYS A 230 7.23 -7.93 4.47
CA LYS A 230 7.38 -8.94 3.41
C LYS A 230 7.58 -8.31 2.04
N TRP A 231 6.92 -7.16 1.83
CA TRP A 231 6.93 -6.45 0.57
C TRP A 231 7.06 -4.94 0.79
N TYR A 232 7.97 -4.37 0.04
CA TYR A 232 8.16 -2.93 -0.12
C TYR A 232 7.52 -2.55 -1.44
N ILE A 233 6.47 -1.75 -1.42
CA ILE A 233 5.60 -1.49 -2.58
C ILE A 233 5.81 -0.04 -3.01
N VAL A 234 6.36 0.17 -4.20
CA VAL A 234 6.52 1.52 -4.76
C VAL A 234 5.19 1.98 -5.33
N GLU A 235 4.71 3.13 -4.87
CA GLU A 235 3.51 3.79 -5.39
C GLU A 235 3.82 5.21 -5.83
N LEU A 236 3.16 5.67 -6.90
CA LEU A 236 3.37 6.98 -7.48
C LEU A 236 2.05 7.73 -7.63
N GLU A 237 1.99 8.97 -7.14
CA GLU A 237 0.95 9.94 -7.48
C GLU A 237 1.31 10.77 -8.73
N TYR A 238 2.59 10.86 -9.04
CA TYR A 238 3.11 11.69 -10.10
C TYR A 238 4.20 10.98 -10.90
N SER A 239 4.12 11.09 -12.22
CA SER A 239 5.15 10.53 -13.10
C SER A 239 5.74 11.56 -14.10
N GLY A 240 5.15 12.76 -14.15
CA GLY A 240 5.60 13.84 -15.01
C GLY A 240 5.76 13.42 -16.48
N GLU A 241 6.72 14.06 -17.14
CA GLU A 241 7.06 13.74 -18.54
C GLU A 241 7.83 12.40 -18.68
N LYS A 242 8.41 11.89 -17.59
CA LYS A 242 9.13 10.61 -17.61
C LYS A 242 8.19 9.43 -17.84
N GLY A 243 6.94 9.56 -17.41
CA GLY A 243 5.94 8.48 -17.44
C GLY A 243 6.16 7.40 -16.37
N PRO A 244 5.09 6.65 -16.00
CA PRO A 244 5.10 5.80 -14.81
C PRO A 244 6.13 4.66 -14.89
N ILE A 245 6.32 4.02 -16.03
CA ILE A 245 7.31 2.93 -16.19
C ILE A 245 8.73 3.41 -15.89
N LYS A 246 9.10 4.58 -16.43
CA LYS A 246 10.46 5.12 -16.21
C LYS A 246 10.67 5.49 -14.75
N VAL A 247 9.69 6.14 -14.12
CA VAL A 247 9.78 6.55 -12.71
C VAL A 247 9.85 5.32 -11.79
N LEU A 248 9.02 4.29 -12.03
CA LEU A 248 9.09 3.03 -11.28
C LEU A 248 10.44 2.33 -11.48
N SER A 249 10.97 2.33 -12.72
CA SER A 249 12.30 1.74 -12.99
C SER A 249 13.43 2.47 -12.27
N ASP A 250 13.39 3.81 -12.22
CA ASP A 250 14.38 4.60 -11.49
C ASP A 250 14.29 4.36 -9.98
N ALA A 251 13.06 4.31 -9.44
CA ALA A 251 12.81 4.05 -8.03
C ALA A 251 13.40 2.71 -7.56
N ILE A 252 13.14 1.63 -8.31
CA ILE A 252 13.65 0.29 -7.90
C ILE A 252 15.17 0.21 -7.99
N VAL A 253 15.78 0.86 -8.98
CA VAL A 253 17.25 0.94 -9.09
C VAL A 253 17.83 1.67 -7.89
N TYR A 254 17.30 2.85 -7.54
CA TYR A 254 17.73 3.61 -6.37
C TYR A 254 17.62 2.79 -5.08
N LEU A 255 16.45 2.18 -4.83
CA LEU A 255 16.20 1.41 -3.60
C LEU A 255 17.12 0.20 -3.48
N LYS A 256 17.38 -0.54 -4.57
CA LYS A 256 18.30 -1.68 -4.57
C LYS A 256 19.76 -1.27 -4.37
N GLU A 257 20.18 -0.13 -4.92
CA GLU A 257 21.52 0.40 -4.63
C GLU A 257 21.65 0.85 -3.17
N LEU A 258 20.63 1.52 -2.65
CA LEU A 258 20.60 1.93 -1.25
C LEU A 258 20.66 0.71 -0.31
N GLU A 259 19.93 -0.37 -0.63
CA GLU A 259 19.91 -1.61 0.17
C GLU A 259 21.30 -2.23 0.33
N LYS A 260 22.19 -2.11 -0.64
CA LYS A 260 23.58 -2.61 -0.54
C LYS A 260 24.40 -1.90 0.55
N THR A 261 23.91 -0.77 1.06
CA THR A 261 24.58 0.05 2.08
C THR A 261 24.04 -0.15 3.51
N LEU A 262 23.02 -1.05 3.68
CA LEU A 262 22.34 -1.31 4.96
C LEU A 262 23.02 -2.36 5.82
#